data_51a2156db1bf6626cde16c7fcaf6eec8
#
_entry.id   51a2156db1bf6626cde16c7fcaf6eec8
#
_cell.length_a   1.000
_cell.length_b   1.000
_cell.length_c   1.000
_cell.angle_alpha   90.00
_cell.angle_beta   90.00
_cell.angle_gamma   90.00
#
_symmetry.space_group_name_H-M   'P 1'
#
loop_
_entity.id
_entity.type
_entity.pdbx_description
1 polymer ?
#
loop_
_entity_poly.entity_id
_entity_poly.type
_entity_poly.pdbx_seq_one_letter_code
_entity_poly.pdbx_strand_id
1 'polypeptide(L)' 'MDKIIKTEVKLCSCCMETHEVQTVKTCVIEHYKGKTIRYDAVCYYCANADEYYEDEDMMRENHEKMVKIYETGKDL' A
#
# COMPACT_ATOMS: atom_id res chain seq x y z
N MET A 1 2.52 -2.70 11.50
CA MET A 1 2.68 -1.33 11.97
C MET A 1 2.98 -0.40 10.81
N ASP A 2 2.25 0.69 10.73
CA ASP A 2 2.39 1.63 9.61
C ASP A 2 3.60 2.53 9.79
N LYS A 3 4.26 2.80 8.68
CA LYS A 3 5.41 3.70 8.68
C LYS A 3 5.22 4.74 7.59
N ILE A 4 5.33 6.01 7.96
CA ILE A 4 5.25 7.10 6.99
C ILE A 4 6.57 7.19 6.23
N ILE A 5 6.52 7.04 4.90
CA ILE A 5 7.69 7.12 4.05
C ILE A 5 7.94 8.56 3.62
N LYS A 6 6.90 9.27 3.23
CA LYS A 6 6.98 10.67 2.85
C LYS A 6 5.62 11.33 2.93
N THR A 7 5.63 12.65 2.95
CA THR A 7 4.43 13.47 2.94
C THR A 7 4.59 14.51 1.82
N GLU A 8 3.55 14.68 1.00
CA GLU A 8 3.58 15.69 -0.06
C GLU A 8 2.20 16.29 -0.26
N VAL A 9 2.16 17.53 -0.72
CA VAL A 9 0.89 18.21 -1.03
C VAL A 9 0.51 17.87 -2.46
N LYS A 10 -0.65 17.28 -2.64
CA LYS A 10 -1.14 16.90 -3.96
C LYS A 10 -2.65 16.69 -3.94
N LEU A 11 -3.24 16.54 -5.11
CA LEU A 11 -4.66 16.22 -5.21
C LEU A 11 -4.89 14.80 -4.68
N CYS A 12 -5.76 14.70 -3.70
CA CYS A 12 -6.13 13.43 -3.10
C CYS A 12 -7.36 12.87 -3.82
N SER A 13 -7.22 11.70 -4.45
CA SER A 13 -8.34 11.09 -5.16
C SER A 13 -9.39 10.50 -4.20
N CYS A 14 -9.05 10.33 -2.93
CA CYS A 14 -9.98 9.81 -1.94
C CYS A 14 -11.03 10.84 -1.54
N CYS A 15 -10.61 12.06 -1.22
CA CYS A 15 -11.52 13.14 -0.82
C CYS A 15 -11.66 14.22 -1.87
N MET A 16 -10.94 14.12 -3.00
CA MET A 16 -10.99 15.05 -4.13
C MET A 16 -10.57 16.47 -3.78
N GLU A 17 -9.69 16.60 -2.79
CA GLU A 17 -9.14 17.89 -2.37
C GLU A 17 -7.62 17.86 -2.37
N THR A 18 -7.01 19.03 -2.58
CA THR A 18 -5.56 19.17 -2.49
C THR A 18 -5.17 19.38 -1.03
N HIS A 19 -4.38 18.48 -0.49
CA HIS A 19 -3.88 18.58 0.88
C HIS A 19 -2.65 17.70 1.04
N GLU A 20 -2.07 17.67 2.23
CA GLU A 20 -0.97 16.78 2.52
C GLU A 20 -1.44 15.33 2.45
N VAL A 21 -0.79 14.54 1.60
CA VAL A 21 -1.05 13.12 1.45
C VAL A 21 0.18 12.36 1.94
N GLN A 22 -0.03 11.43 2.83
CA GLN A 22 1.06 10.61 3.37
C GLN A 22 1.20 9.33 2.56
N THR A 23 2.44 9.01 2.19
CA THR A 23 2.77 7.70 1.64
C THR A 23 3.23 6.83 2.79
N VAL A 24 2.55 5.73 3.01
CA VAL A 24 2.81 4.86 4.15
C VAL A 24 3.14 3.44 3.71
N LYS A 25 3.94 2.77 4.53
CA LYS A 25 4.22 1.35 4.37
C LYS A 25 3.49 0.60 5.48
N THR A 26 2.68 -0.38 5.10
CA THR A 26 1.88 -1.14 6.05
C THR A 26 2.02 -2.64 5.75
N CYS A 27 2.04 -3.44 6.80
CA CYS A 27 2.13 -4.89 6.65
C CYS A 27 0.76 -5.46 6.28
N VAL A 28 0.72 -6.21 5.19
CA VAL A 28 -0.52 -6.79 4.67
C VAL A 28 -0.38 -8.30 4.62
N ILE A 29 -1.44 -8.99 4.98
CA ILE A 29 -1.52 -10.44 4.90
C ILE A 29 -2.59 -10.78 3.86
N GLU A 30 -2.19 -11.53 2.84
CA GLU A 30 -3.07 -11.91 1.74
C GLU A 30 -3.08 -13.42 1.55
N HIS A 31 -4.21 -13.94 1.10
CA HIS A 31 -4.30 -15.34 0.69
C HIS A 31 -4.21 -15.41 -0.82
N TYR A 32 -3.18 -16.05 -1.33
CA TYR A 32 -2.93 -16.14 -2.77
C TYR A 32 -2.64 -17.59 -3.15
N LYS A 33 -3.48 -18.14 -4.01
CA LYS A 33 -3.35 -19.53 -4.50
C LYS A 33 -3.12 -20.55 -3.38
N GLY A 34 -3.89 -20.42 -2.32
CA GLY A 34 -3.85 -21.34 -1.19
C GLY A 34 -2.74 -21.10 -0.19
N LYS A 35 -1.95 -20.05 -0.37
CA LYS A 35 -0.88 -19.69 0.56
C LYS A 35 -1.18 -18.36 1.24
N THR A 36 -0.77 -18.25 2.50
CA THR A 36 -0.82 -16.99 3.23
C THR A 36 0.48 -16.24 2.99
N ILE A 37 0.39 -15.05 2.45
CA ILE A 37 1.54 -14.23 2.09
C ILE A 37 1.52 -12.96 2.92
N ARG A 38 2.67 -12.63 3.52
CA ARG A 38 2.84 -11.39 4.27
C ARG A 38 3.85 -10.53 3.53
N TYR A 39 3.49 -9.28 3.29
CA TYR A 39 4.38 -8.35 2.62
C TYR A 39 4.10 -6.92 3.07
N ASP A 40 5.07 -6.03 2.82
CA ASP A 40 4.90 -4.61 3.11
C ASP A 40 4.33 -3.91 1.88
N ALA A 41 3.10 -3.47 1.98
CA ALA A 41 2.45 -2.71 0.92
C ALA A 41 2.71 -1.23 1.11
N VAL A 42 2.85 -0.51 0.00
CA VAL A 42 2.98 0.95 0.00
C VAL A 42 1.69 1.55 -0.53
N CYS A 43 1.11 2.46 0.22
CA CYS A 43 -0.15 3.08 -0.16
C CYS A 43 -0.20 4.52 0.33
N TYR A 44 -1.23 5.24 -0.10
CA TYR A 44 -1.49 6.59 0.39
C TYR A 44 -2.48 6.54 1.54
N TYR A 45 -2.34 7.49 2.44
CA TYR A 45 -3.28 7.67 3.55
C TYR A 45 -3.90 9.06 3.47
N CYS A 46 -5.23 9.13 3.50
CA CYS A 46 -5.97 10.36 3.52
C CYS A 46 -6.46 10.63 4.95
N ALA A 47 -5.87 11.63 5.62
CA ALA A 47 -6.26 11.97 6.98
C ALA A 47 -7.66 12.60 7.05
N ASN A 48 -8.09 13.27 5.96
CA ASN A 48 -9.42 13.87 5.93
C ASN A 48 -10.54 12.83 5.97
N ALA A 49 -10.34 11.72 5.26
CA ALA A 49 -11.33 10.65 5.20
C ALA A 49 -10.98 9.48 6.13
N ASP A 50 -9.77 9.51 6.72
CA ASP A 50 -9.24 8.41 7.54
C ASP A 50 -9.28 7.10 6.77
N GLU A 51 -8.80 7.12 5.53
CA GLU A 51 -8.81 5.96 4.64
C GLU A 51 -7.49 5.81 3.91
N TYR A 52 -7.17 4.56 3.57
CA TYR A 52 -6.03 4.22 2.74
C TYR A 52 -6.49 4.03 1.30
N TYR A 53 -5.64 4.40 0.35
CA TYR A 53 -5.92 4.18 -1.06
C TYR A 53 -4.63 3.97 -1.83
N GLU A 54 -4.75 3.43 -3.04
CA GLU A 54 -3.60 3.14 -3.89
C GLU A 54 -3.86 3.68 -5.30
N ASP A 55 -2.81 4.16 -5.98
CA ASP A 55 -2.90 4.46 -7.40
C ASP A 55 -2.53 3.20 -8.19
N GLU A 56 -2.63 3.27 -9.52
CA GLU A 56 -2.37 2.12 -10.39
C GLU A 56 -0.95 1.59 -10.22
N ASP A 57 0.03 2.47 -10.12
CA ASP A 57 1.42 2.07 -9.95
C ASP A 57 1.65 1.35 -8.63
N MET A 58 1.04 1.85 -7.56
CA MET A 58 1.12 1.21 -6.26
C MET A 58 0.47 -0.16 -6.26
N MET A 59 -0.72 -0.27 -6.87
CA MET A 59 -1.40 -1.56 -6.97
C MET A 59 -0.55 -2.58 -7.70
N ARG A 60 0.06 -2.18 -8.82
CA ARG A 60 0.91 -3.07 -9.60
C ARG A 60 2.15 -3.49 -8.81
N GLU A 61 2.83 -2.54 -8.19
CA GLU A 61 4.03 -2.84 -7.41
C GLU A 61 3.75 -3.72 -6.21
N ASN A 62 2.65 -3.46 -5.51
CA ASN A 62 2.25 -4.28 -4.37
C ASN A 62 1.90 -5.69 -4.81
N HIS A 63 1.20 -5.82 -5.93
CA HIS A 63 0.87 -7.13 -6.49
C HIS A 63 2.13 -7.90 -6.88
N GLU A 64 3.09 -7.23 -7.51
CA GLU A 64 4.37 -7.84 -7.89
C GLU A 64 5.13 -8.35 -6.67
N LYS A 65 5.13 -7.59 -5.57
CA LYS A 65 5.75 -8.03 -4.32
C LYS A 65 5.12 -9.32 -3.82
N MET A 66 3.80 -9.38 -3.84
CA MET A 66 3.05 -10.55 -3.39
C MET A 66 3.38 -11.77 -4.24
N VAL A 67 3.35 -11.61 -5.57
CA VAL A 67 3.64 -12.70 -6.50
C VAL A 67 5.07 -13.20 -6.32
N LYS A 68 6.00 -12.27 -6.16
CA LYS A 68 7.41 -12.62 -6.00
C LYS A 68 7.64 -13.45 -4.73
N ILE A 69 7.00 -13.06 -3.63
CA ILE A 69 7.09 -13.82 -2.38
C ILE A 69 6.49 -15.21 -2.56
N TYR A 70 5.35 -15.29 -3.24
CA TYR A 70 4.70 -16.56 -3.54
C TYR A 70 5.63 -17.48 -4.32
N GLU A 71 6.28 -16.95 -5.36
CA GLU A 71 7.16 -17.73 -6.23
C GLU A 71 8.44 -18.18 -5.53
N THR A 72 9.00 -17.33 -4.67
CA THR A 72 10.25 -17.65 -3.96
C THR A 72 10.00 -18.44 -2.68
N GLY A 73 8.76 -18.45 -2.19
CA GLY A 73 8.42 -19.12 -0.94
C GLY A 73 8.97 -18.46 0.30
N LYS A 74 9.36 -17.18 0.21
CA LYS A 74 9.89 -16.44 1.35
C LYS A 74 8.85 -15.50 1.93
N ASP A 75 8.80 -15.47 3.27
CA ASP A 75 8.06 -14.47 4.03
C ASP A 75 8.97 -13.30 4.35
N LEU A 76 8.36 -12.14 4.50
CA LEU A 76 9.10 -10.97 4.97
C LEU A 76 9.22 -10.98 6.49
#